data_301834b7ecee36c95e83d2ea4f27f0dd
#
_entry.id   301834b7ecee36c95e83d2ea4f27f0dd
#
_cell.length_a   1.000
_cell.length_b   1.000
_cell.length_c   1.000
_cell.angle_alpha   90.00
_cell.angle_beta   90.00
_cell.angle_gamma   90.00
#
_symmetry.space_group_name_H-M   'P 1'
#
loop_
_entity.id
_entity.type
_entity.pdbx_description
1 polymer ?
#
loop_
_entity_poly.entity_id
_entity_poly.type
_entity_poly.pdbx_seq_one_letter_code
_entity_poly.pdbx_strand_id
1 'polypeptide(L)'
;NQNSSEAAVRGLYQLQSFDLNVMMGRYRGISRVGFSGQTLVANAYKIYIEIGTQEEHSIYNGSKKSYPVQSLLGVGYEGSQDFTLRFEYFENGQGLNSEEFAQMMRMRTMFPSRFGGATSLSTPFVRQKFLIASLSLPEVQKKYNITASGIGSLEDDSALGIFRFEYLVGDRFIVGLSQTQILGQDGSQYQYRSFDSQTMADLRFSF
;
A
#
# COMPACT_ATOMS: atom_id res chain seq x y z
N ASN A 1 -22.94 -13.83 20.11
CA ASN A 1 -22.35 -12.51 20.33
C ASN A 1 -21.06 -12.69 21.13
N GLN A 2 -19.93 -12.87 20.44
CA GLN A 2 -18.62 -12.73 21.08
C GLN A 2 -18.34 -11.23 21.21
N ASN A 3 -18.47 -10.69 22.40
CA ASN A 3 -17.90 -9.40 22.76
C ASN A 3 -16.37 -9.53 22.69
N SER A 4 -15.79 -9.27 21.53
CA SER A 4 -14.34 -9.16 21.40
C SER A 4 -13.93 -7.81 21.99
N SER A 5 -13.37 -7.83 23.20
CA SER A 5 -12.72 -6.66 23.77
C SER A 5 -11.56 -6.25 22.86
N GLU A 6 -11.57 -5.01 22.39
CA GLU A 6 -10.49 -4.42 21.64
C GLU A 6 -9.63 -3.59 22.58
N ALA A 7 -8.33 -3.80 22.54
CA ALA A 7 -7.37 -3.05 23.34
C ALA A 7 -6.08 -2.88 22.55
N ALA A 8 -5.47 -1.70 22.64
CA ALA A 8 -4.17 -1.43 22.06
C ALA A 8 -3.33 -0.57 23.02
N VAL A 9 -2.03 -0.83 23.04
CA VAL A 9 -1.03 -0.05 23.76
C VAL A 9 0.03 0.38 22.75
N ARG A 10 0.42 1.64 22.83
CA ARG A 10 1.47 2.23 21.99
C ARG A 10 2.52 2.88 22.89
N GLY A 11 3.78 2.54 22.68
CA GLY A 11 4.94 3.21 23.26
C GLY A 11 5.65 4.01 22.16
N LEU A 12 6.00 5.25 22.45
CA LEU A 12 6.75 6.14 21.58
C LEU A 12 7.99 6.62 22.31
N TYR A 13 9.14 6.45 21.69
CA TYR A 13 10.42 6.89 22.21
C TYR A 13 11.13 7.74 21.18
N GLN A 14 11.46 8.99 21.54
CA GLN A 14 12.08 9.97 20.66
C GLN A 14 13.50 10.29 21.16
N LEU A 15 14.47 10.14 20.29
CA LEU A 15 15.82 10.65 20.40
C LEU A 15 16.01 11.75 19.38
N GLN A 16 16.96 12.66 19.55
CA GLN A 16 17.20 13.86 18.72
C GLN A 16 16.92 13.71 17.22
N SER A 17 17.31 12.60 16.60
CA SER A 17 17.12 12.33 15.17
C SER A 17 16.46 10.98 14.89
N PHE A 18 16.03 10.26 15.92
CA PHE A 18 15.54 8.91 15.78
C PHE A 18 14.26 8.70 16.60
N ASP A 19 13.21 8.28 15.92
CA ASP A 19 11.93 7.94 16.53
C ASP A 19 11.72 6.44 16.51
N LEU A 20 11.34 5.90 17.64
CA LEU A 20 10.91 4.51 17.80
C LEU A 20 9.46 4.44 18.23
N ASN A 21 8.73 3.51 17.65
CA ASN A 21 7.35 3.27 18.03
C ASN A 21 7.12 1.76 18.13
N VAL A 22 6.54 1.33 19.23
CA VAL A 22 6.12 -0.06 19.44
C VAL A 22 4.62 -0.05 19.69
N MET A 23 3.91 -0.92 19.03
CA MET A 23 2.47 -1.07 19.17
C MET A 23 2.13 -2.54 19.39
N MET A 24 1.28 -2.80 20.37
CA MET A 24 0.67 -4.11 20.53
C MET A 24 -0.83 -3.95 20.81
N GLY A 25 -1.61 -4.89 20.33
CA GLY A 25 -3.05 -4.82 20.52
C GLY A 25 -3.74 -6.12 20.15
N ARG A 26 -5.01 -6.19 20.54
CA ARG A 26 -5.92 -7.27 20.14
C ARG A 26 -7.14 -6.67 19.46
N TYR A 27 -7.41 -7.14 18.25
CA TYR A 27 -8.54 -6.71 17.44
C TYR A 27 -9.30 -7.93 16.93
N ARG A 28 -10.59 -8.03 17.20
CA ARG A 28 -11.43 -9.18 16.83
C ARG A 28 -10.84 -10.53 17.24
N GLY A 29 -10.23 -10.59 18.44
CA GLY A 29 -9.62 -11.82 18.96
C GLY A 29 -8.21 -12.12 18.44
N ILE A 30 -7.67 -11.37 17.47
CA ILE A 30 -6.34 -11.57 16.89
C ILE A 30 -5.35 -10.62 17.53
N SER A 31 -4.27 -11.16 18.09
CA SER A 31 -3.18 -10.39 18.64
C SER A 31 -2.27 -9.86 17.52
N ARG A 32 -1.84 -8.61 17.66
CA ARG A 32 -0.96 -7.92 16.71
C ARG A 32 0.15 -7.21 17.45
N VAL A 33 1.34 -7.25 16.89
CA VAL A 33 2.51 -6.52 17.37
C VAL A 33 3.15 -5.81 16.20
N GLY A 34 3.55 -4.57 16.40
CA GLY A 34 4.23 -3.76 15.40
C GLY A 34 5.35 -2.95 16.02
N PHE A 35 6.36 -2.73 15.23
CA PHE A 35 7.51 -1.89 15.53
C PHE A 35 7.75 -0.97 14.33
N SER A 36 8.05 0.30 14.56
CA SER A 36 8.54 1.19 13.53
C SER A 36 9.68 2.05 14.06
N GLY A 37 10.63 2.33 13.20
CA GLY A 37 11.74 3.23 13.48
C GLY A 37 11.97 4.16 12.31
N GLN A 38 12.32 5.41 12.58
CA GLN A 38 12.66 6.36 11.55
C GLN A 38 13.77 7.30 12.02
N THR A 39 14.58 7.74 11.07
CA THR A 39 15.61 8.75 11.30
C THR A 39 15.64 9.74 10.16
N LEU A 40 15.99 10.99 10.47
CA LEU A 40 16.23 12.04 9.50
C LEU A 40 17.74 12.22 9.30
N VAL A 41 18.20 12.12 8.06
CA VAL A 41 19.59 12.28 7.68
C VAL A 41 19.72 13.55 6.83
N ALA A 42 20.71 14.38 7.17
CA ALA A 42 20.98 15.64 6.45
C ALA A 42 19.74 16.56 6.29
N ASN A 43 18.83 16.53 7.24
CA ASN A 43 17.59 17.33 7.29
C ASN A 43 16.65 17.21 6.07
N ALA A 44 16.92 16.28 5.18
CA ALA A 44 16.13 16.11 3.96
C ALA A 44 15.82 14.65 3.65
N TYR A 45 16.62 13.71 4.13
CA TYR A 45 16.43 12.29 3.83
C TYR A 45 15.89 11.57 5.06
N LYS A 46 14.78 10.91 4.88
CA LYS A 46 14.14 10.08 5.89
C LYS A 46 14.39 8.62 5.58
N ILE A 47 14.97 7.89 6.53
CA ILE A 47 15.09 6.42 6.46
C ILE A 47 14.15 5.85 7.50
N TYR A 48 13.36 4.85 7.12
CA TYR A 48 12.41 4.24 8.03
C TYR A 48 12.24 2.75 7.79
N ILE A 49 11.89 2.06 8.87
CA ILE A 49 11.58 0.64 8.87
C ILE A 49 10.29 0.42 9.66
N GLU A 50 9.46 -0.46 9.16
CA GLU A 50 8.27 -0.94 9.86
C GLU A 50 8.23 -2.46 9.82
N ILE A 51 7.94 -3.08 10.95
CA ILE A 51 7.78 -4.52 11.06
C ILE A 51 6.53 -4.79 11.87
N GLY A 52 5.68 -5.67 11.36
CA GLY A 52 4.46 -6.06 12.07
C GLY A 52 4.17 -7.55 11.89
N THR A 53 3.52 -8.12 12.88
CA THR A 53 3.00 -9.48 12.80
C THR A 53 1.66 -9.58 13.49
N GLN A 54 0.90 -10.59 13.12
CA GLN A 54 -0.34 -10.98 13.79
C GLN A 54 -0.37 -12.48 14.02
N GLU A 55 -1.16 -12.89 15.00
CA GLU A 55 -1.23 -14.30 15.42
C GLU A 55 -1.63 -15.25 14.29
N GLU A 56 -2.65 -14.90 13.53
CA GLU A 56 -3.13 -15.68 12.41
C GLU A 56 -3.59 -14.81 11.25
N HIS A 57 -3.41 -15.31 10.03
CA HIS A 57 -3.99 -14.76 8.83
C HIS A 57 -4.62 -15.86 7.99
N SER A 58 -5.92 -15.71 7.68
CA SER A 58 -6.62 -16.68 6.82
C SER A 58 -6.38 -16.34 5.35
N ILE A 59 -5.95 -17.31 4.57
CA ILE A 59 -5.82 -17.20 3.12
C ILE A 59 -7.06 -17.74 2.41
N TYR A 60 -7.17 -17.45 1.13
CA TYR A 60 -8.38 -17.67 0.30
C TYR A 60 -8.93 -19.12 0.29
N ASN A 61 -8.11 -20.12 0.54
CA ASN A 61 -8.49 -21.56 0.59
C ASN A 61 -8.92 -22.04 1.98
N GLY A 62 -9.00 -21.13 2.96
CA GLY A 62 -9.32 -21.46 4.36
C GLY A 62 -8.13 -21.92 5.19
N SER A 63 -6.94 -22.10 4.58
CA SER A 63 -5.72 -22.31 5.37
C SER A 63 -5.29 -21.03 6.08
N LYS A 64 -4.44 -21.18 7.09
CA LYS A 64 -4.00 -20.09 7.94
C LYS A 64 -2.49 -19.99 7.92
N LYS A 65 -1.99 -18.76 7.91
CA LYS A 65 -0.59 -18.44 8.18
C LYS A 65 -0.45 -18.04 9.64
N SER A 66 0.41 -18.72 10.38
CA SER A 66 0.72 -18.38 11.76
C SER A 66 1.85 -17.36 11.80
N TYR A 67 1.64 -16.29 12.54
CA TYR A 67 2.61 -15.19 12.74
C TYR A 67 3.23 -14.65 11.44
N PRO A 68 2.42 -14.36 10.40
CA PRO A 68 2.98 -13.78 9.16
C PRO A 68 3.59 -12.40 9.45
N VAL A 69 4.86 -12.24 9.12
CA VAL A 69 5.58 -10.99 9.30
C VAL A 69 5.40 -10.11 8.07
N GLN A 70 5.06 -8.85 8.29
CA GLN A 70 5.10 -7.80 7.29
C GLN A 70 6.25 -6.88 7.63
N SER A 71 7.05 -6.49 6.64
CA SER A 71 8.13 -5.53 6.81
C SER A 71 8.16 -4.52 5.68
N LEU A 72 8.50 -3.30 6.03
CA LEU A 72 8.67 -2.20 5.10
C LEU A 72 9.98 -1.50 5.42
N LEU A 73 10.83 -1.34 4.42
CA LEU A 73 12.04 -0.53 4.48
C LEU A 73 11.91 0.58 3.46
N GLY A 74 12.04 1.82 3.89
CA GLY A 74 11.87 2.97 3.02
C GLY A 74 12.94 4.02 3.16
N VAL A 75 13.17 4.73 2.07
CA VAL A 75 13.92 5.97 2.01
C VAL A 75 13.06 7.04 1.37
N GLY A 76 12.94 8.18 2.01
CA GLY A 76 12.24 9.36 1.51
C GLY A 76 13.16 10.55 1.40
N TYR A 77 12.89 11.41 0.44
CA TYR A 77 13.43 12.75 0.35
C TYR A 77 12.29 13.75 0.53
N GLU A 78 12.43 14.64 1.49
CA GLU A 78 11.48 15.72 1.77
C GLU A 78 12.22 17.04 1.53
N GLY A 79 12.10 17.56 0.32
CA GLY A 79 12.77 18.81 -0.09
C GLY A 79 12.12 20.05 0.54
N SER A 80 12.83 21.17 0.53
CA SER A 80 12.41 22.43 1.15
C SER A 80 11.21 23.13 0.47
N GLN A 81 10.68 22.61 -0.64
CA GLN A 81 9.58 23.18 -1.42
C GLN A 81 8.54 22.11 -1.75
N ASP A 82 7.99 21.47 -0.73
CA ASP A 82 6.85 20.55 -0.86
C ASP A 82 7.04 19.39 -1.87
N PHE A 83 8.28 19.08 -2.20
CA PHE A 83 8.64 17.93 -3.01
C PHE A 83 8.94 16.74 -2.12
N THR A 84 8.22 15.65 -2.34
CA THR A 84 8.45 14.39 -1.63
C THR A 84 8.69 13.28 -2.64
N LEU A 85 9.78 12.54 -2.46
CA LEU A 85 10.09 11.33 -3.22
C LEU A 85 10.31 10.20 -2.23
N ARG A 86 9.69 9.04 -2.45
CA ARG A 86 9.83 7.86 -1.58
C ARG A 86 10.08 6.62 -2.42
N PHE A 87 10.95 5.76 -1.91
CA PHE A 87 11.19 4.42 -2.39
C PHE A 87 11.09 3.46 -1.23
N GLU A 88 10.34 2.39 -1.42
CA GLU A 88 10.04 1.43 -0.37
C GLU A 88 10.17 0.00 -0.90
N TYR A 89 10.75 -0.87 -0.09
CA TYR A 89 10.66 -2.30 -0.24
C TYR A 89 9.67 -2.82 0.80
N PHE A 90 8.66 -3.53 0.35
CA PHE A 90 7.63 -4.10 1.21
C PHE A 90 7.59 -5.61 1.07
N GLU A 91 7.75 -6.31 2.19
CA GLU A 91 7.56 -7.75 2.29
C GLU A 91 6.28 -8.06 3.05
N ASN A 92 5.35 -8.75 2.39
CA ASN A 92 4.03 -9.06 2.89
C ASN A 92 3.94 -10.55 3.27
N GLY A 93 4.26 -10.92 4.49
CA GLY A 93 4.12 -12.30 4.96
C GLY A 93 2.68 -12.85 4.93
N GLN A 94 1.69 -11.97 4.84
CA GLN A 94 0.29 -12.35 4.63
C GLN A 94 -0.01 -12.68 3.16
N GLY A 95 0.81 -12.20 2.23
CA GLY A 95 0.65 -12.41 0.79
C GLY A 95 0.82 -13.86 0.38
N LEU A 96 0.38 -14.16 -0.83
CA LEU A 96 0.46 -15.48 -1.43
C LEU A 96 1.85 -15.70 -2.03
N ASN A 97 2.47 -16.81 -1.74
CA ASN A 97 3.64 -17.26 -2.47
C ASN A 97 3.26 -17.71 -3.90
N SER A 98 4.24 -18.06 -4.72
CA SER A 98 4.01 -18.40 -6.13
C SER A 98 3.07 -19.60 -6.32
N GLU A 99 3.16 -20.58 -5.45
CA GLU A 99 2.35 -21.79 -5.49
C GLU A 99 0.90 -21.52 -5.06
N GLU A 100 0.72 -20.81 -3.95
CA GLU A 100 -0.59 -20.36 -3.44
C GLU A 100 -1.29 -19.44 -4.44
N PHE A 101 -0.54 -18.52 -5.07
CA PHE A 101 -1.08 -17.61 -6.09
C PHE A 101 -1.51 -18.36 -7.35
N ALA A 102 -0.68 -19.28 -7.87
CA ALA A 102 -1.04 -20.12 -9.01
C ALA A 102 -2.28 -20.98 -8.73
N GLN A 103 -2.41 -21.50 -7.52
CA GLN A 103 -3.59 -22.27 -7.10
C GLN A 103 -4.83 -21.37 -7.02
N MET A 104 -4.71 -20.16 -6.47
CA MET A 104 -5.80 -19.18 -6.44
C MET A 104 -6.28 -18.84 -7.86
N MET A 105 -5.36 -18.60 -8.79
CA MET A 105 -5.68 -18.29 -10.18
C MET A 105 -6.38 -19.45 -10.89
N ARG A 106 -5.93 -20.69 -10.68
CA ARG A 106 -6.62 -21.91 -11.19
C ARG A 106 -8.05 -22.01 -10.65
N MET A 107 -8.24 -21.83 -9.33
CA MET A 107 -9.58 -21.89 -8.73
C MET A 107 -10.50 -20.79 -9.26
N ARG A 108 -9.97 -19.59 -9.49
CA ARG A 108 -10.72 -18.49 -10.09
C ARG A 108 -11.20 -18.82 -11.51
N THR A 109 -10.35 -19.45 -12.32
CA THR A 109 -10.71 -19.88 -13.69
C THR A 109 -11.77 -20.96 -13.68
N MET A 110 -11.68 -21.92 -12.73
CA MET A 110 -12.64 -23.02 -12.62
C MET A 110 -14.00 -22.60 -11.99
N PHE A 111 -13.98 -21.62 -11.10
CA PHE A 111 -15.15 -21.21 -10.33
C PHE A 111 -15.33 -19.66 -10.32
N PRO A 112 -15.54 -19.03 -11.48
CA PRO A 112 -15.59 -17.58 -11.58
C PRO A 112 -16.68 -16.94 -10.70
N SER A 113 -17.81 -17.63 -10.50
CA SER A 113 -18.90 -17.16 -9.66
C SER A 113 -18.56 -17.04 -8.16
N ARG A 114 -17.64 -17.86 -7.67
CA ARG A 114 -17.17 -17.79 -6.27
C ARG A 114 -16.18 -16.64 -6.04
N PHE A 115 -15.50 -16.20 -7.08
CA PHE A 115 -14.50 -15.14 -7.04
C PHE A 115 -14.99 -13.83 -7.65
N GLY A 116 -16.14 -13.83 -8.33
CA GLY A 116 -16.70 -12.65 -9.02
C GLY A 116 -17.04 -11.47 -8.10
N GLY A 117 -17.36 -11.72 -6.81
CA GLY A 117 -17.53 -10.68 -5.80
C GLY A 117 -16.24 -10.30 -5.06
N ALA A 118 -15.23 -11.19 -5.07
CA ALA A 118 -13.93 -10.98 -4.43
C ALA A 118 -12.90 -10.35 -5.39
N THR A 119 -13.31 -9.98 -6.59
CA THR A 119 -12.45 -9.33 -7.60
C THR A 119 -12.10 -7.89 -7.26
N SER A 120 -12.78 -7.26 -6.32
CA SER A 120 -12.18 -6.17 -5.61
C SER A 120 -11.29 -6.73 -4.49
N LEU A 121 -10.18 -7.36 -4.84
CA LEU A 121 -9.08 -7.42 -3.88
C LEU A 121 -8.82 -5.97 -3.51
N SER A 122 -9.37 -5.57 -2.38
CA SER A 122 -9.29 -4.21 -1.84
C SER A 122 -7.85 -3.81 -1.52
N THR A 123 -6.93 -4.78 -1.62
CA THR A 123 -5.50 -4.58 -1.43
C THR A 123 -4.73 -4.77 -2.74
N PRO A 124 -3.83 -3.86 -3.08
CA PRO A 124 -2.89 -4.05 -4.19
C PRO A 124 -1.80 -5.09 -3.87
N PHE A 125 -1.72 -5.62 -2.65
CA PHE A 125 -0.64 -6.44 -2.14
C PHE A 125 -1.08 -7.90 -1.96
N VAL A 126 -1.31 -8.63 -3.05
CA VAL A 126 -1.70 -10.05 -3.01
C VAL A 126 -0.48 -10.96 -2.89
N ARG A 127 0.63 -10.59 -3.53
CA ARG A 127 1.92 -11.30 -3.48
C ARG A 127 2.69 -10.93 -2.21
N GLN A 128 3.93 -11.40 -2.12
CA GLN A 128 4.76 -11.21 -0.92
C GLN A 128 5.77 -10.08 -1.03
N LYS A 129 6.32 -9.79 -2.21
CA LYS A 129 7.45 -8.86 -2.35
C LYS A 129 7.15 -7.75 -3.34
N PHE A 130 7.35 -6.51 -2.90
CA PHE A 130 7.03 -5.33 -3.69
C PHE A 130 8.12 -4.27 -3.62
N LEU A 131 8.26 -3.53 -4.72
CA LEU A 131 8.87 -2.21 -4.72
C LEU A 131 7.79 -1.16 -4.91
N ILE A 132 7.87 -0.09 -4.12
CA ILE A 132 6.94 1.02 -4.18
C ILE A 132 7.77 2.28 -4.40
N ALA A 133 7.33 3.11 -5.35
CA ALA A 133 7.87 4.43 -5.57
C ALA A 133 6.75 5.45 -5.56
N SER A 134 6.97 6.60 -4.95
CA SER A 134 6.00 7.69 -4.98
C SER A 134 6.68 9.05 -5.08
N LEU A 135 6.07 9.92 -5.86
CA LEU A 135 6.43 11.30 -6.07
C LEU A 135 5.22 12.17 -5.75
N SER A 136 5.43 13.22 -4.96
CA SER A 136 4.42 14.23 -4.70
C SER A 136 5.03 15.62 -4.88
N LEU A 137 4.35 16.45 -5.65
CA LEU A 137 4.66 17.84 -5.93
C LEU A 137 3.39 18.65 -5.62
N PRO A 138 3.13 18.95 -4.33
CA PRO A 138 1.99 19.76 -3.98
C PRO A 138 2.28 21.24 -4.32
N GLU A 139 1.22 21.96 -4.60
CA GLU A 139 1.21 23.43 -4.76
C GLU A 139 2.22 24.01 -5.75
N VAL A 140 2.60 23.26 -6.80
CA VAL A 140 3.42 23.81 -7.89
C VAL A 140 2.78 25.10 -8.40
N GLN A 141 3.49 26.20 -8.28
CA GLN A 141 2.99 27.56 -8.59
C GLN A 141 1.69 27.92 -7.83
N LYS A 142 1.46 27.33 -6.64
CA LYS A 142 0.24 27.48 -5.83
C LYS A 142 -1.07 27.10 -6.54
N LYS A 143 -0.97 26.32 -7.62
CA LYS A 143 -2.14 25.95 -8.45
C LYS A 143 -2.20 24.50 -8.83
N TYR A 144 -1.08 23.80 -8.81
CA TYR A 144 -1.03 22.44 -9.33
C TYR A 144 -0.55 21.47 -8.26
N ASN A 145 -1.24 20.33 -8.12
CA ASN A 145 -0.75 19.18 -7.37
C ASN A 145 -0.49 18.06 -8.36
N ILE A 146 0.69 17.49 -8.28
CA ILE A 146 1.09 16.36 -9.12
C ILE A 146 1.50 15.22 -8.19
N THR A 147 0.89 14.07 -8.36
CA THR A 147 1.31 12.85 -7.67
C THR A 147 1.52 11.74 -8.69
N ALA A 148 2.56 10.97 -8.49
CA ALA A 148 2.80 9.74 -9.22
C ALA A 148 3.20 8.65 -8.23
N SER A 149 2.64 7.45 -8.39
CA SER A 149 3.01 6.30 -7.57
C SER A 149 3.05 5.04 -8.42
N GLY A 150 3.95 4.15 -8.08
CA GLY A 150 4.08 2.85 -8.72
C GLY A 150 4.30 1.76 -7.67
N ILE A 151 3.70 0.61 -7.90
CA ILE A 151 3.85 -0.59 -7.08
C ILE A 151 4.19 -1.73 -8.02
N GLY A 152 5.39 -2.29 -7.90
CA GLY A 152 5.84 -3.44 -8.67
C GLY A 152 5.91 -4.69 -7.81
N SER A 153 5.36 -5.79 -8.29
CA SER A 153 5.55 -7.12 -7.71
C SER A 153 6.88 -7.69 -8.20
N LEU A 154 7.75 -8.10 -7.28
CA LEU A 154 9.04 -8.71 -7.61
C LEU A 154 8.94 -10.21 -7.92
N GLU A 155 7.75 -10.78 -7.86
CA GLU A 155 7.54 -12.22 -8.01
C GLU A 155 6.92 -12.61 -9.35
N ASP A 156 6.32 -11.66 -10.07
CA ASP A 156 5.66 -11.91 -11.36
C ASP A 156 5.81 -10.76 -12.37
N ASP A 157 6.76 -9.84 -12.14
CA ASP A 157 7.12 -8.72 -13.00
C ASP A 157 5.92 -7.84 -13.40
N SER A 158 4.90 -7.80 -12.55
CA SER A 158 3.74 -6.95 -12.78
C SER A 158 3.81 -5.65 -11.97
N ALA A 159 3.22 -4.60 -12.50
CA ALA A 159 3.21 -3.31 -11.84
C ALA A 159 1.87 -2.58 -12.03
N LEU A 160 1.58 -1.71 -11.06
CA LEU A 160 0.49 -0.76 -11.07
C LEU A 160 1.06 0.64 -10.94
N GLY A 161 0.83 1.49 -11.93
CA GLY A 161 1.19 2.90 -11.90
C GLY A 161 -0.05 3.77 -11.77
N ILE A 162 0.03 4.82 -10.95
CA ILE A 162 -1.03 5.82 -10.78
C ILE A 162 -0.38 7.19 -10.93
N PHE A 163 -0.90 7.97 -11.86
CA PHE A 163 -0.57 9.37 -12.02
C PHE A 163 -1.80 10.22 -11.73
N ARG A 164 -1.65 11.30 -10.99
CA ARG A 164 -2.72 12.25 -10.71
C ARG A 164 -2.22 13.68 -10.87
N PHE A 165 -2.98 14.45 -11.61
CA PHE A 165 -2.81 15.89 -11.77
C PHE A 165 -4.05 16.60 -11.25
N GLU A 166 -3.87 17.63 -10.45
CA GLU A 166 -4.94 18.47 -9.94
C GLU A 166 -4.63 19.93 -10.23
N TYR A 167 -5.65 20.66 -10.67
CA TYR A 167 -5.58 22.10 -10.91
C TYR A 167 -6.58 22.84 -10.04
N LEU A 168 -6.08 23.78 -9.25
CA LEU A 168 -6.89 24.64 -8.40
C LEU A 168 -7.37 25.85 -9.23
N VAL A 169 -8.67 25.91 -9.49
CA VAL A 169 -9.35 26.99 -10.21
C VAL A 169 -9.92 27.98 -9.19
N GLY A 170 -9.22 29.10 -9.00
CA GLY A 170 -9.55 30.02 -7.90
C GLY A 170 -9.38 29.35 -6.54
N ASP A 171 -10.16 29.78 -5.54
CA ASP A 171 -9.99 29.29 -4.15
C ASP A 171 -10.91 28.11 -3.79
N ARG A 172 -11.76 27.67 -4.70
CA ARG A 172 -12.87 26.76 -4.37
C ARG A 172 -13.03 25.55 -5.29
N PHE A 173 -12.46 25.57 -6.48
CA PHE A 173 -12.62 24.48 -7.44
C PHE A 173 -11.31 23.76 -7.66
N ILE A 174 -11.37 22.44 -7.66
CA ILE A 174 -10.27 21.57 -8.05
C ILE A 174 -10.74 20.69 -9.20
N VAL A 175 -10.01 20.77 -10.30
CA VAL A 175 -10.17 19.84 -11.44
C VAL A 175 -9.08 18.81 -11.34
N GLY A 176 -9.46 17.55 -11.23
CA GLY A 176 -8.56 16.41 -11.14
C GLY A 176 -8.59 15.54 -12.39
N LEU A 177 -7.42 15.07 -12.81
CA LEU A 177 -7.23 14.04 -13.81
C LEU A 177 -6.33 12.96 -13.23
N SER A 178 -6.77 11.71 -13.28
CA SER A 178 -5.95 10.58 -12.88
C SER A 178 -5.89 9.53 -13.96
N GLN A 179 -4.71 8.94 -14.11
CA GLN A 179 -4.43 7.82 -15.00
C GLN A 179 -3.89 6.67 -14.17
N THR A 180 -4.53 5.51 -14.28
CA THR A 180 -4.04 4.24 -13.74
C THR A 180 -3.60 3.38 -14.91
N GLN A 181 -2.41 2.79 -14.80
CA GLN A 181 -1.83 1.89 -15.79
C GLN A 181 -1.41 0.60 -15.12
N ILE A 182 -1.79 -0.52 -15.73
CA ILE A 182 -1.40 -1.86 -15.31
C ILE A 182 -0.39 -2.40 -16.32
N LEU A 183 0.68 -2.98 -15.80
CA LEU A 183 1.74 -3.63 -16.56
C LEU A 183 1.90 -5.06 -16.03
N GLY A 184 2.17 -6.01 -16.91
CA GLY A 184 2.40 -7.41 -16.55
C GLY A 184 1.92 -8.37 -17.64
N GLN A 185 2.22 -9.64 -17.47
CA GLN A 185 1.76 -10.71 -18.33
C GLN A 185 0.43 -11.29 -17.85
N ASP A 186 -0.30 -11.96 -18.72
CA ASP A 186 -1.52 -12.67 -18.37
C ASP A 186 -1.29 -13.62 -17.21
N GLY A 187 -2.17 -13.53 -16.19
CA GLY A 187 -2.06 -14.32 -14.99
C GLY A 187 -1.16 -13.73 -13.89
N SER A 188 -0.55 -12.58 -14.12
CA SER A 188 0.19 -11.84 -13.07
C SER A 188 -0.75 -11.13 -12.10
N GLN A 189 -0.22 -10.67 -10.98
CA GLN A 189 -1.00 -10.07 -9.88
C GLN A 189 -1.91 -8.92 -10.34
N TYR A 190 -1.45 -8.04 -11.21
CA TYR A 190 -2.23 -6.88 -11.60
C TYR A 190 -3.09 -7.11 -12.83
N GLN A 191 -2.74 -8.04 -13.71
CA GLN A 191 -3.47 -8.33 -14.94
C GLN A 191 -4.85 -8.98 -14.77
N TYR A 192 -5.18 -9.50 -13.59
CA TYR A 192 -6.53 -10.02 -13.37
C TYR A 192 -7.57 -8.91 -13.09
N ARG A 193 -7.17 -7.65 -13.08
CA ARG A 193 -8.10 -6.52 -13.01
C ARG A 193 -8.90 -6.42 -14.31
N SER A 194 -10.07 -5.81 -14.24
CA SER A 194 -10.97 -5.70 -15.39
C SER A 194 -10.55 -4.65 -16.44
N PHE A 195 -9.40 -4.00 -16.25
CA PHE A 195 -8.88 -2.97 -17.13
C PHE A 195 -7.35 -2.94 -17.12
N ASP A 196 -6.74 -2.66 -18.26
CA ASP A 196 -5.30 -2.46 -18.39
C ASP A 196 -4.91 -1.01 -18.12
N SER A 197 -5.81 -0.09 -18.44
CA SER A 197 -5.67 1.32 -18.11
C SER A 197 -7.01 1.95 -17.79
N GLN A 198 -7.01 2.94 -16.91
CA GLN A 198 -8.18 3.71 -16.55
C GLN A 198 -7.84 5.18 -16.43
N THR A 199 -8.61 6.01 -17.11
CA THR A 199 -8.56 7.46 -16.97
C THR A 199 -9.80 7.94 -16.22
N MET A 200 -9.63 8.78 -15.21
CA MET A 200 -10.73 9.38 -14.45
C MET A 200 -10.53 10.89 -14.40
N ALA A 201 -11.62 11.62 -14.58
CA ALA A 201 -11.67 13.06 -14.32
C ALA A 201 -12.63 13.31 -13.16
N ASP A 202 -12.27 14.21 -12.26
CA ASP A 202 -13.10 14.60 -11.13
C ASP A 202 -13.13 16.13 -10.98
N LEU A 203 -14.25 16.63 -10.47
CA LEU A 203 -14.43 18.01 -10.08
C LEU A 203 -14.83 18.06 -8.61
N ARG A 204 -14.07 18.81 -7.82
CA ARG A 204 -14.35 19.00 -6.40
C ARG A 204 -14.61 20.47 -6.10
N PHE A 205 -15.58 20.70 -5.26
CA PHE A 205 -15.96 22.04 -4.81
C PHE A 205 -15.85 22.10 -3.27
N SER A 206 -15.18 23.12 -2.76
CA SER A 206 -15.07 23.41 -1.34
C SER A 206 -15.96 24.62 -0.98
N PHE A 207 -16.76 24.46 0.05
CA PHE A 207 -17.67 25.52 0.57
C PHE A 207 -17.00 26.33 1.66
#